data_e57ba892f224dd97aebd04ea73c6d5d0
#
_entry.id   e57ba892f224dd97aebd04ea73c6d5d0
#
_cell.length_a   1.000
_cell.length_b   1.000
_cell.length_c   1.000
_cell.angle_alpha   90.00
_cell.angle_beta   90.00
_cell.angle_gamma   90.00
#
_symmetry.space_group_name_H-M   'P 1'
#
loop_
_entity.id
_entity.type
_entity.pdbx_description
1 polymer ?
#
loop_
_entity_poly.entity_id
_entity_poly.type
_entity_poly.pdbx_seq_one_letter_code
_entity_poly.pdbx_strand_id
1 'polypeptide(L)'
;MRKIMRTVVIGATLLLSPCVMAGSDGVEHAMKMMNKSYRAALKEEEVTSFRKDMRELKATAESILNSPVEGYDRETYVAGMSLLIDEVTAVESTAEKEGLDAGKIAAQKLGSLMRKYHNKLGVD
;
A
#
# COMPACT_ATOMS: atom_id res chain seq x y z
N MET A 1 -3.75 -28.58 -14.76
CA MET A 1 -3.69 -28.46 -14.52
C MET A 1 -2.93 -28.15 -14.21
N ARG A 2 -2.60 -28.05 -14.11
CA ARG A 2 -2.09 -27.81 -13.75
C ARG A 2 -1.14 -27.47 -13.33
N LYS A 3 -0.75 -27.36 -13.34
CA LYS A 3 -0.08 -27.11 -12.87
C LYS A 3 0.81 -26.64 -12.57
N ILE A 4 1.05 -26.70 -12.79
CA ILE A 4 1.76 -26.40 -12.45
C ILE A 4 2.42 -25.77 -12.19
N MET A 5 2.45 -25.57 -12.23
CA MET A 5 2.93 -25.02 -11.86
C MET A 5 3.45 -24.34 -11.46
N ARG A 6 3.49 -24.24 -11.40
CA ARG A 6 3.75 -23.68 -10.92
C ARG A 6 4.53 -23.23 -10.44
N THR A 7 4.69 -23.32 -10.51
CA THR A 7 5.37 -22.96 -9.92
C THR A 7 6.16 -22.49 -9.59
N VAL A 8 6.37 -22.60 -9.82
CA VAL A 8 6.98 -22.20 -9.33
C VAL A 8 7.61 -21.63 -9.10
N VAL A 9 7.66 -21.63 -9.19
CA VAL A 9 8.06 -21.16 -8.81
C VAL A 9 8.47 -20.52 -8.51
N ILE A 10 8.41 -20.43 -8.45
CA ILE A 10 8.67 -19.92 -8.14
C ILE A 10 9.20 -19.46 -7.53
N GLY A 11 8.93 -19.68 -7.48
CA GLY A 11 9.30 -19.15 -6.77
C GLY A 11 10.25 -18.76 -6.46
N ALA A 12 10.52 -19.10 -6.49
CA ALA A 12 11.56 -18.83 -6.03
C ALA A 12 12.06 -17.72 -6.34
N THR A 13 11.97 -17.57 -6.79
CA THR A 13 12.49 -16.64 -7.03
C THR A 13 12.23 -15.59 -6.36
N LEU A 14 11.62 -15.44 -6.10
CA LEU A 14 11.37 -14.53 -5.46
C LEU A 14 11.98 -14.18 -4.36
N LEU A 15 12.40 -14.78 -3.89
CA LEU A 15 12.90 -14.64 -2.68
C LEU A 15 14.01 -13.79 -2.55
N LEU A 16 14.83 -13.79 -3.38
CA LEU A 16 16.00 -13.05 -3.29
C LEU A 16 15.81 -11.63 -3.44
N SER A 17 14.99 -11.29 -4.36
CA SER A 17 14.76 -9.93 -4.71
C SER A 17 14.31 -9.07 -3.59
N PRO A 18 13.46 -9.55 -2.71
CA PRO A 18 12.97 -8.69 -1.64
C PRO A 18 14.05 -8.11 -0.78
N CYS A 19 15.12 -8.82 -0.61
CA CYS A 19 16.17 -8.32 0.23
C CYS A 19 16.82 -7.09 -0.34
N VAL A 20 16.83 -7.00 -1.64
CA VAL A 20 17.47 -5.89 -2.30
C VAL A 20 16.66 -4.62 -2.20
N MET A 21 15.38 -4.77 -1.95
CA MET A 21 14.49 -3.61 -1.89
C MET A 21 14.47 -2.91 -0.55
N ALA A 22 15.25 -3.37 0.40
CA ALA A 22 15.30 -2.71 1.69
C ALA A 22 15.99 -1.36 1.57
N GLY A 23 15.65 -0.45 2.46
CA GLY A 23 16.23 0.87 2.48
C GLY A 23 15.38 1.91 1.75
N SER A 24 15.94 3.09 1.58
CA SER A 24 15.22 4.22 1.02
C SER A 24 14.67 3.99 -0.37
N ASP A 25 15.47 3.35 -1.23
CA ASP A 25 15.01 3.09 -2.60
C ASP A 25 13.82 2.15 -2.62
N GLY A 26 13.84 1.13 -1.76
CA GLY A 26 12.72 0.22 -1.67
C GLY A 26 11.48 0.89 -1.14
N VAL A 27 11.63 1.79 -0.17
CA VAL A 27 10.51 2.54 0.38
C VAL A 27 9.94 3.48 -0.67
N GLU A 28 10.80 4.17 -1.43
CA GLU A 28 10.31 5.05 -2.48
C GLU A 28 9.54 4.31 -3.54
N HIS A 29 10.05 3.15 -3.94
CA HIS A 29 9.35 2.32 -4.91
C HIS A 29 7.99 1.88 -4.38
N ALA A 30 7.95 1.44 -3.12
CA ALA A 30 6.70 1.02 -2.49
C ALA A 30 5.71 2.17 -2.40
N MET A 31 6.19 3.38 -2.10
CA MET A 31 5.32 4.54 -2.05
C MET A 31 4.70 4.84 -3.41
N LYS A 32 5.47 4.66 -4.49
CA LYS A 32 4.95 4.83 -5.84
C LYS A 32 3.89 3.78 -6.14
N MET A 33 4.12 2.54 -5.71
CA MET A 33 3.15 1.47 -5.91
C MET A 33 1.86 1.73 -5.12
N MET A 34 2.00 2.23 -3.90
CA MET A 34 0.83 2.58 -3.10
C MET A 34 0.01 3.68 -3.76
N ASN A 35 0.70 4.69 -4.30
CA ASN A 35 0.01 5.76 -4.99
C ASN A 35 -0.69 5.25 -6.24
N LYS A 36 -0.07 4.30 -6.94
CA LYS A 36 -0.67 3.69 -8.12
C LYS A 36 -1.94 2.94 -7.74
N SER A 37 -1.90 2.15 -6.67
CA SER A 37 -3.08 1.42 -6.20
C SER A 37 -4.19 2.39 -5.78
N TYR A 38 -3.81 3.47 -5.10
CA TYR A 38 -4.75 4.48 -4.67
C TYR A 38 -5.47 5.11 -5.87
N ARG A 39 -4.71 5.51 -6.89
CA ARG A 39 -5.30 6.13 -8.06
C ARG A 39 -6.17 5.17 -8.84
N ALA A 40 -5.74 3.91 -8.93
CA ALA A 40 -6.54 2.88 -9.60
C ALA A 40 -7.87 2.69 -8.88
N ALA A 41 -7.83 2.67 -7.55
CA ALA A 41 -9.04 2.50 -6.77
C ALA A 41 -10.06 3.61 -7.03
N LEU A 42 -9.59 4.84 -7.15
CA LEU A 42 -10.50 5.96 -7.39
C LEU A 42 -11.19 5.89 -8.74
N LYS A 43 -10.66 5.09 -9.66
CA LYS A 43 -11.23 4.94 -11.00
C LYS A 43 -12.05 3.67 -11.17
N GLU A 44 -12.08 2.81 -10.15
CA GLU A 44 -12.82 1.57 -10.26
C GLU A 44 -14.31 1.81 -10.35
N GLU A 45 -14.98 0.92 -11.08
CA GLU A 45 -16.43 1.00 -11.24
C GLU A 45 -17.14 -0.12 -10.49
N GLU A 46 -16.38 -0.99 -9.83
CA GLU A 46 -16.95 -2.08 -9.05
C GLU A 46 -16.30 -2.13 -7.68
N VAL A 47 -17.10 -2.44 -6.69
CA VAL A 47 -16.62 -2.47 -5.31
C VAL A 47 -15.58 -3.55 -5.10
N THR A 48 -15.70 -4.67 -5.79
CA THR A 48 -14.72 -5.76 -5.66
C THR A 48 -13.34 -5.33 -6.10
N SER A 49 -13.25 -4.63 -7.24
CA SER A 49 -11.98 -4.14 -7.75
C SER A 49 -11.41 -3.05 -6.85
N PHE A 50 -12.26 -2.18 -6.34
CA PHE A 50 -11.84 -1.14 -5.41
C PHE A 50 -11.24 -1.76 -4.16
N ARG A 51 -11.89 -2.76 -3.60
CA ARG A 51 -11.41 -3.41 -2.39
C ARG A 51 -10.10 -4.15 -2.64
N LYS A 52 -9.94 -4.73 -3.83
CA LYS A 52 -8.69 -5.38 -4.19
C LYS A 52 -7.55 -4.37 -4.21
N ASP A 53 -7.77 -3.19 -4.81
CA ASP A 53 -6.75 -2.15 -4.84
C ASP A 53 -6.40 -1.69 -3.43
N MET A 54 -7.39 -1.57 -2.56
CA MET A 54 -7.14 -1.19 -1.17
C MET A 54 -6.31 -2.25 -0.45
N ARG A 55 -6.59 -3.53 -0.69
CA ARG A 55 -5.81 -4.60 -0.08
C ARG A 55 -4.37 -4.62 -0.60
N GLU A 56 -4.17 -4.30 -1.88
CA GLU A 56 -2.83 -4.22 -2.44
C GLU A 56 -2.05 -3.06 -1.80
N LEU A 57 -2.72 -1.94 -1.63
CA LEU A 57 -2.11 -0.79 -0.97
C LEU A 57 -1.68 -1.16 0.45
N LYS A 58 -2.57 -1.81 1.18
CA LYS A 58 -2.31 -2.23 2.54
C LYS A 58 -1.13 -3.21 2.61
N ALA A 59 -1.11 -4.19 1.72
CA ALA A 59 -0.04 -5.18 1.70
C ALA A 59 1.30 -4.52 1.43
N THR A 60 1.34 -3.56 0.51
CA THR A 60 2.57 -2.84 0.22
C THR A 60 3.02 -2.06 1.44
N ALA A 61 2.09 -1.37 2.11
CA ALA A 61 2.42 -0.62 3.31
C ALA A 61 2.97 -1.53 4.41
N GLU A 62 2.34 -2.69 4.60
CA GLU A 62 2.79 -3.64 5.60
C GLU A 62 4.19 -4.17 5.28
N SER A 63 4.49 -4.34 4.01
CA SER A 63 5.77 -4.89 3.59
C SER A 63 6.94 -3.95 3.91
N ILE A 64 6.69 -2.65 4.02
CA ILE A 64 7.75 -1.69 4.30
C ILE A 64 7.65 -1.07 5.70
N LEU A 65 6.67 -1.48 6.48
CA LEU A 65 6.50 -0.91 7.82
C LEU A 65 7.74 -1.05 8.68
N ASN A 66 8.39 -2.19 8.61
CA ASN A 66 9.56 -2.48 9.40
C ASN A 66 10.87 -2.36 8.64
N SER A 67 10.82 -1.82 7.42
CA SER A 67 12.03 -1.65 6.62
C SER A 67 12.95 -0.63 7.27
N PRO A 68 14.26 -0.88 7.23
CA PRO A 68 15.20 0.15 7.69
C PRO A 68 15.16 1.30 6.70
N VAL A 69 15.00 2.50 7.20
CA VAL A 69 14.99 3.69 6.36
C VAL A 69 16.05 4.64 6.85
N GLU A 70 16.82 5.21 5.93
CA GLU A 70 17.82 6.20 6.25
C GLU A 70 17.33 7.54 5.75
N GLY A 71 17.62 8.58 6.50
CA GLY A 71 17.22 9.92 6.13
C GLY A 71 15.82 10.30 6.58
N TYR A 72 15.09 9.38 7.18
CA TYR A 72 13.75 9.65 7.68
C TYR A 72 13.71 9.44 9.18
N ASP A 73 12.91 10.23 9.88
CA ASP A 73 12.67 10.00 11.29
C ASP A 73 11.88 8.71 11.46
N ARG A 74 12.46 7.76 12.16
CA ARG A 74 11.87 6.42 12.30
C ARG A 74 10.51 6.44 12.97
N GLU A 75 10.37 7.21 14.03
CA GLU A 75 9.10 7.30 14.74
C GLU A 75 8.00 7.85 13.84
N THR A 76 8.32 8.91 13.11
CA THR A 76 7.36 9.52 12.19
C THR A 76 6.99 8.53 11.08
N TYR A 77 7.98 7.82 10.57
CA TYR A 77 7.76 6.85 9.51
C TYR A 77 6.81 5.73 9.98
N VAL A 78 7.11 5.12 11.12
CA VAL A 78 6.30 4.02 11.63
C VAL A 78 4.90 4.50 11.98
N ALA A 79 4.79 5.67 12.59
CA ALA A 79 3.48 6.22 12.93
C ALA A 79 2.64 6.47 11.67
N GLY A 80 3.25 7.03 10.64
CA GLY A 80 2.55 7.30 9.38
C GLY A 80 2.09 6.03 8.70
N MET A 81 2.98 5.03 8.64
CA MET A 81 2.63 3.76 7.99
C MET A 81 1.53 3.03 8.75
N SER A 82 1.59 3.07 10.08
CA SER A 82 0.57 2.42 10.91
C SER A 82 -0.79 3.07 10.72
N LEU A 83 -0.82 4.41 10.69
CA LEU A 83 -2.07 5.13 10.46
C LEU A 83 -2.61 4.85 9.07
N LEU A 84 -1.73 4.76 8.08
CA LEU A 84 -2.15 4.45 6.72
C LEU A 84 -2.81 3.08 6.65
N ILE A 85 -2.18 2.08 7.26
CA ILE A 85 -2.71 0.73 7.28
C ILE A 85 -4.09 0.69 7.94
N ASP A 86 -4.23 1.38 9.08
CA ASP A 86 -5.52 1.45 9.78
C ASP A 86 -6.58 2.12 8.91
N GLU A 87 -6.20 3.20 8.23
CA GLU A 87 -7.15 3.94 7.42
C GLU A 87 -7.58 3.13 6.19
N VAL A 88 -6.64 2.41 5.58
CA VAL A 88 -6.99 1.54 4.44
C VAL A 88 -7.98 0.47 4.87
N THR A 89 -7.77 -0.09 6.07
CA THR A 89 -8.69 -1.10 6.59
C THR A 89 -10.09 -0.50 6.77
N ALA A 90 -10.16 0.72 7.29
CA ALA A 90 -11.43 1.41 7.47
C ALA A 90 -12.11 1.71 6.13
N VAL A 91 -11.32 2.11 5.13
CA VAL A 91 -11.85 2.40 3.79
C VAL A 91 -12.43 1.14 3.16
N GLU A 92 -11.70 0.03 3.27
CA GLU A 92 -12.18 -1.23 2.71
C GLU A 92 -13.48 -1.66 3.38
N SER A 93 -13.55 -1.52 4.69
CA SER A 93 -14.75 -1.86 5.44
C SER A 93 -15.93 -0.98 5.02
N THR A 94 -15.68 0.31 4.84
CA THR A 94 -16.73 1.23 4.39
C THR A 94 -17.25 0.83 3.02
N ALA A 95 -16.36 0.49 2.10
CA ALA A 95 -16.76 0.06 0.76
C ALA A 95 -17.59 -1.21 0.83
N GLU A 96 -17.21 -2.14 1.70
CA GLU A 96 -17.94 -3.39 1.84
C GLU A 96 -19.36 -3.16 2.36
N LYS A 97 -19.49 -2.29 3.35
CA LYS A 97 -20.77 -2.09 4.03
C LYS A 97 -21.67 -1.06 3.35
N GLU A 98 -21.08 -0.05 2.77
CA GLU A 98 -21.85 1.09 2.25
C GLU A 98 -21.71 1.31 0.75
N GLY A 99 -20.85 0.57 0.08
CA GLY A 99 -20.76 0.60 -1.37
C GLY A 99 -19.57 1.39 -1.89
N LEU A 100 -19.43 1.36 -3.20
CA LEU A 100 -18.29 1.93 -3.89
C LEU A 100 -18.13 3.43 -3.67
N ASP A 101 -19.21 4.18 -3.81
CA ASP A 101 -19.12 5.63 -3.68
C ASP A 101 -18.66 6.04 -2.29
N ALA A 102 -19.23 5.40 -1.27
CA ALA A 102 -18.82 5.68 0.10
C ALA A 102 -17.36 5.31 0.32
N GLY A 103 -16.93 4.20 -0.26
CA GLY A 103 -15.53 3.79 -0.18
C GLY A 103 -14.61 4.81 -0.82
N LYS A 104 -14.98 5.34 -1.98
CA LYS A 104 -14.16 6.35 -2.66
C LYS A 104 -14.08 7.65 -1.85
N ILE A 105 -15.20 8.05 -1.23
CA ILE A 105 -15.18 9.24 -0.39
C ILE A 105 -14.24 9.02 0.80
N ALA A 106 -14.35 7.86 1.43
CA ALA A 106 -13.45 7.53 2.54
C ALA A 106 -11.99 7.49 2.09
N ALA A 107 -11.74 7.02 0.87
CA ALA A 107 -10.38 6.92 0.34
C ALA A 107 -9.73 8.29 0.14
N GLN A 108 -10.52 9.35 0.01
CA GLN A 108 -9.93 10.67 -0.13
C GLN A 108 -9.10 11.06 1.08
N LYS A 109 -9.44 10.51 2.24
CA LYS A 109 -8.66 10.75 3.45
C LYS A 109 -7.27 10.13 3.34
N LEU A 110 -7.16 9.02 2.61
CA LEU A 110 -5.85 8.39 2.40
C LEU A 110 -4.92 9.31 1.64
N GLY A 111 -5.44 9.99 0.62
CA GLY A 111 -4.63 10.92 -0.16
C GLY A 111 -4.08 12.04 0.71
N SER A 112 -4.92 12.58 1.59
CA SER A 112 -4.49 13.64 2.50
C SER A 112 -3.44 13.12 3.48
N LEU A 113 -3.66 11.92 4.01
CA LEU A 113 -2.75 11.32 4.97
C LEU A 113 -1.39 11.04 4.32
N MET A 114 -1.40 10.50 3.11
CA MET A 114 -0.16 10.23 2.38
C MET A 114 0.64 11.52 2.14
N ARG A 115 -0.04 12.58 1.72
CA ARG A 115 0.61 13.87 1.50
C ARG A 115 1.20 14.44 2.80
N LYS A 116 0.44 14.32 3.88
CA LYS A 116 0.87 14.83 5.17
C LYS A 116 2.18 14.17 5.60
N TYR A 117 2.27 12.84 5.49
CA TYR A 117 3.46 12.14 5.92
C TYR A 117 4.60 12.27 4.92
N HIS A 118 4.32 12.39 3.63
CA HIS A 118 5.36 12.73 2.65
C HIS A 118 6.02 14.05 3.06
N ASN A 119 5.21 15.04 3.41
CA ASN A 119 5.75 16.34 3.82
C ASN A 119 6.56 16.23 5.11
N LYS A 120 6.04 15.49 6.09
CA LYS A 120 6.74 15.34 7.36
C LYS A 120 8.07 14.61 7.21
N LEU A 121 8.14 13.65 6.29
CA LEU A 121 9.35 12.88 6.08
C LEU A 121 10.29 13.54 5.08
N GLY A 122 9.84 14.56 4.37
CA GLY A 122 10.65 15.22 3.36
C GLY A 122 10.79 14.41 2.08
N VAL A 123 9.81 13.57 1.78
CA VAL A 123 9.81 12.76 0.57
C VAL A 123 9.16 13.53 -0.55
N ASP A 124 9.76 13.52 -1.73
CA ASP A 124 9.21 14.19 -2.91
C ASP A 124 8.29 13.32 -3.74
#